data_36e4482677141dca6c294c84a013713f
#
_entry.id   36e4482677141dca6c294c84a013713f
#
_cell.length_a   1.000
_cell.length_b   1.000
_cell.length_c   1.000
_cell.angle_alpha   90.00
_cell.angle_beta   90.00
_cell.angle_gamma   90.00
#
_symmetry.space_group_name_H-M   'P 1'
#
loop_
_entity.id
_entity.type
_entity.pdbx_description
1 polymer ?
#
loop_
_entity_poly.entity_id
_entity_poly.type
_entity_poly.pdbx_seq_one_letter_code
_entity_poly.pdbx_strand_id
1 'polypeptide(L)'
;FHFINELLQKGGFSNLSVACHIPLLRVINGVLKLDEKELKYAQNPRTHIDFVIYHKMDKMPLLGIEIDGYAFHNENAAQTRRDELKNAILAKYNFTLLRLNTTQSGEEKRIINTLEKIVF
;
A
#
# COMPACT_ATOMS: atom_id res chain seq x y z
N PHE A 1 -7.31 6.80 7.71
CA PHE A 1 -8.41 5.88 7.37
C PHE A 1 -9.65 6.62 6.91
N HIS A 2 -10.15 7.46 7.78
CA HIS A 2 -11.37 8.24 7.48
C HIS A 2 -11.20 9.13 6.24
N PHE A 3 -10.06 9.77 6.11
CA PHE A 3 -9.69 10.59 4.97
C PHE A 3 -9.79 9.82 3.64
N ILE A 4 -9.22 8.62 3.60
CA ILE A 4 -9.21 7.81 2.38
C ILE A 4 -10.63 7.32 2.06
N ASN A 5 -11.37 6.93 3.08
CA ASN A 5 -12.75 6.47 2.89
C ASN A 5 -13.65 7.58 2.32
N GLU A 6 -13.55 8.79 2.85
CA GLU A 6 -14.27 9.94 2.30
C GLU A 6 -13.87 10.23 0.86
N LEU A 7 -12.58 10.13 0.57
CA LEU A 7 -12.05 10.37 -0.76
C LEU A 7 -12.65 9.41 -1.78
N LEU A 8 -12.76 8.13 -1.42
CA LEU A 8 -13.34 7.12 -2.31
C LEU A 8 -14.81 7.43 -2.62
N GLN A 9 -15.55 7.87 -1.62
CA GLN A 9 -16.96 8.21 -1.82
C GLN A 9 -17.15 9.44 -2.69
N LYS A 10 -16.36 10.48 -2.45
CA LYS A 10 -16.42 11.73 -3.23
C LYS A 10 -15.90 11.56 -4.64
N GLY A 11 -14.93 10.68 -4.83
CA GLY A 11 -14.28 10.48 -6.12
C GLY A 11 -15.02 9.56 -7.08
N GLY A 12 -16.20 9.04 -6.69
CA GLY A 12 -16.93 8.12 -7.53
C GLY A 12 -16.45 6.68 -7.49
N PHE A 13 -15.72 6.31 -6.46
CA PHE A 13 -15.21 4.96 -6.27
C PHE A 13 -16.00 4.20 -5.21
N SER A 14 -17.33 4.24 -5.28
CA SER A 14 -18.20 3.64 -4.28
C SER A 14 -18.11 2.10 -4.23
N ASN A 15 -17.58 1.48 -5.28
CA ASN A 15 -17.33 0.04 -5.32
C ASN A 15 -16.03 -0.37 -4.63
N LEU A 16 -15.24 0.61 -4.16
CA LEU A 16 -13.98 0.38 -3.47
C LEU A 16 -14.12 0.69 -1.99
N SER A 17 -13.28 0.06 -1.20
CA SER A 17 -13.21 0.32 0.23
C SER A 17 -11.74 0.32 0.66
N VAL A 18 -11.48 0.72 1.89
CA VAL A 18 -10.13 0.78 2.44
C VAL A 18 -10.07 0.00 3.75
N ALA A 19 -8.97 -0.73 3.94
CA ALA A 19 -8.67 -1.41 5.19
C ALA A 19 -7.29 -0.95 5.66
N CYS A 20 -7.04 -1.00 6.96
CA CYS A 20 -5.76 -0.58 7.53
C CYS A 20 -4.98 -1.74 8.13
N HIS A 21 -3.67 -1.58 8.20
CA HIS A 21 -2.75 -2.55 8.79
C HIS A 21 -2.90 -3.95 8.22
N ILE A 22 -2.83 -4.05 6.90
CA ILE A 22 -3.01 -5.32 6.20
C ILE A 22 -1.66 -6.03 6.10
N PRO A 23 -1.53 -7.27 6.57
CA PRO A 23 -0.29 -8.03 6.43
C PRO A 23 0.15 -8.14 4.97
N LEU A 24 1.44 -8.00 4.73
CA LEU A 24 1.99 -8.00 3.37
C LEU A 24 1.60 -9.27 2.60
N LEU A 25 1.57 -10.41 3.27
CA LEU A 25 1.22 -11.67 2.62
C LEU A 25 -0.21 -11.70 2.06
N ARG A 26 -1.09 -10.83 2.53
CA ARG A 26 -2.47 -10.77 2.05
C ARG A 26 -2.63 -10.04 0.73
N VAL A 27 -1.66 -9.22 0.36
CA VAL A 27 -1.77 -8.46 -0.91
C VAL A 27 -0.99 -9.10 -2.05
N ILE A 28 -0.19 -10.14 -1.77
CA ILE A 28 0.54 -10.88 -2.78
C ILE A 28 -0.09 -12.27 -2.96
N ASN A 29 0.00 -12.79 -4.16
CA ASN A 29 -0.57 -14.09 -4.49
C ASN A 29 0.51 -15.17 -4.41
N GLY A 30 0.64 -15.77 -3.23
CA GLY A 30 1.63 -16.81 -2.99
C GLY A 30 3.03 -16.23 -2.72
N VAL A 31 4.01 -17.09 -2.49
CA VAL A 31 5.35 -16.68 -2.11
C VAL A 31 6.44 -17.20 -3.05
N LEU A 32 6.04 -17.80 -4.17
CA LEU A 32 6.98 -18.44 -5.08
C LEU A 32 7.98 -17.48 -5.74
N LYS A 33 7.63 -16.21 -5.84
CA LYS A 33 8.48 -15.19 -6.45
C LYS A 33 9.49 -14.59 -5.47
N LEU A 34 9.41 -14.95 -4.19
CA LEU A 34 10.23 -14.35 -3.15
C LEU A 34 11.50 -15.16 -2.92
N ASP A 35 12.63 -14.47 -2.71
CA ASP A 35 13.84 -15.12 -2.22
C ASP A 35 13.75 -15.32 -0.70
N GLU A 36 14.76 -15.95 -0.09
CA GLU A 36 14.77 -16.23 1.34
C GLU A 36 14.60 -15.00 2.20
N LYS A 37 15.29 -13.93 1.85
CA LYS A 37 15.28 -12.69 2.61
C LYS A 37 13.92 -12.02 2.52
N GLU A 38 13.36 -11.99 1.33
CA GLU A 38 12.03 -11.43 1.09
C GLU A 38 10.95 -12.24 1.79
N LEU A 39 11.04 -13.55 1.73
CA LEU A 39 10.10 -14.44 2.39
C LEU A 39 10.10 -14.22 3.90
N LYS A 40 11.27 -14.17 4.50
CA LYS A 40 11.41 -13.92 5.93
C LYS A 40 10.79 -12.59 6.33
N TYR A 41 11.03 -11.55 5.53
CA TYR A 41 10.46 -10.23 5.76
C TYR A 41 8.93 -10.25 5.65
N ALA A 42 8.41 -10.87 4.60
CA ALA A 42 6.96 -10.94 4.34
C ALA A 42 6.22 -11.77 5.39
N GLN A 43 6.85 -12.80 5.93
CA GLN A 43 6.25 -13.66 6.95
C GLN A 43 6.25 -13.06 8.34
N ASN A 44 7.01 -11.99 8.56
CA ASN A 44 7.03 -11.32 9.85
C ASN A 44 5.64 -10.70 10.11
N PRO A 45 4.98 -11.04 11.24
CA PRO A 45 3.63 -10.53 11.52
C PRO A 45 3.57 -9.02 11.68
N ARG A 46 4.70 -8.35 11.89
CA ARG A 46 4.75 -6.89 11.96
C ARG A 46 4.84 -6.21 10.61
N THR A 47 5.08 -6.98 9.54
CA THR A 47 5.19 -6.43 8.20
C THR A 47 3.79 -6.28 7.61
N HIS A 48 3.38 -5.03 7.45
CA HIS A 48 2.04 -4.70 6.97
C HIS A 48 2.08 -3.46 6.07
N ILE A 49 0.98 -3.23 5.37
CA ILE A 49 0.76 -2.01 4.61
C ILE A 49 -0.22 -1.16 5.39
N ASP A 50 0.04 0.14 5.52
CA ASP A 50 -0.77 1.03 6.34
C ASP A 50 -2.23 1.02 5.91
N PHE A 51 -2.50 1.18 4.61
CA PHE A 51 -3.85 1.16 4.05
C PHE A 51 -3.83 0.41 2.73
N VAL A 52 -4.88 -0.38 2.51
CA VAL A 52 -5.07 -1.09 1.24
C VAL A 52 -6.46 -0.79 0.72
N ILE A 53 -6.53 -0.28 -0.50
CA ILE A 53 -7.80 -0.08 -1.20
C ILE A 53 -8.11 -1.35 -1.97
N TYR A 54 -9.32 -1.84 -1.84
CA TYR A 54 -9.74 -3.11 -2.43
C TYR A 54 -11.16 -3.02 -2.97
N HIS A 55 -11.50 -3.94 -3.87
CA HIS A 55 -12.89 -4.09 -4.36
C HIS A 55 -13.78 -4.66 -3.27
N LYS A 56 -14.92 -4.04 -3.03
CA LYS A 56 -15.88 -4.51 -2.02
C LYS A 56 -16.40 -5.90 -2.33
N MET A 57 -16.64 -6.19 -3.58
CA MET A 57 -17.30 -7.41 -4.00
C MET A 57 -16.43 -8.66 -3.82
N ASP A 58 -15.24 -8.66 -4.38
CA ASP A 58 -14.36 -9.83 -4.37
C ASP A 58 -13.18 -9.72 -3.41
N LYS A 59 -13.06 -8.59 -2.72
CA LYS A 59 -11.98 -8.30 -1.77
C LYS A 59 -10.60 -8.24 -2.41
N MET A 60 -10.54 -8.07 -3.72
CA MET A 60 -9.27 -7.99 -4.45
C MET A 60 -8.53 -6.68 -4.11
N PRO A 61 -7.30 -6.75 -3.60
CA PRO A 61 -6.53 -5.55 -3.31
C PRO A 61 -6.08 -4.87 -4.60
N LEU A 62 -6.14 -3.54 -4.62
CA LEU A 62 -5.82 -2.74 -5.79
C LEU A 62 -4.63 -1.82 -5.59
N LEU A 63 -4.56 -1.18 -4.44
CA LEU A 63 -3.57 -0.13 -4.18
C LEU A 63 -3.20 -0.13 -2.71
N GLY A 64 -1.90 -0.15 -2.44
CA GLY A 64 -1.39 0.06 -1.09
C GLY A 64 -1.01 1.52 -0.88
N ILE A 65 -1.24 2.03 0.30
CA ILE A 65 -0.87 3.39 0.68
C ILE A 65 -0.10 3.34 1.99
N GLU A 66 1.09 3.95 1.99
CA GLU A 66 1.90 4.13 3.18
C GLU A 66 1.99 5.62 3.49
N ILE A 67 1.74 5.97 4.74
CA ILE A 67 1.89 7.34 5.20
C ILE A 67 3.23 7.43 5.92
N ASP A 68 4.18 8.10 5.31
CA ASP A 68 5.52 8.19 5.84
C ASP A 68 5.71 9.48 6.63
N GLY A 69 6.14 9.33 7.89
CA GLY A 69 6.47 10.49 8.70
C GLY A 69 7.69 11.22 8.16
N TYR A 70 7.57 12.53 8.02
CA TYR A 70 8.57 13.37 7.36
C TYR A 70 9.98 13.24 7.94
N ALA A 71 10.10 13.00 9.24
CA ALA A 71 11.38 12.99 9.94
C ALA A 71 12.09 11.63 9.97
N PHE A 72 11.39 10.55 9.63
CA PHE A 72 11.92 9.20 9.85
C PHE A 72 12.73 8.65 8.71
N HIS A 73 12.47 9.08 7.48
CA HIS A 73 13.02 8.41 6.31
C HIS A 73 14.48 8.69 6.00
N ASN A 74 14.97 9.84 6.41
CA ASN A 74 16.32 10.24 6.04
C ASN A 74 17.40 9.83 7.03
N GLU A 75 17.03 9.31 8.20
CA GLU A 75 17.99 9.08 9.27
C GLU A 75 18.20 7.63 9.66
N ASN A 76 17.40 6.70 9.13
CA ASN A 76 17.44 5.31 9.58
C ASN A 76 17.70 4.36 8.41
N ALA A 77 18.93 3.86 8.31
CA ALA A 77 19.32 2.93 7.25
C ALA A 77 18.54 1.61 7.31
N ALA A 78 18.17 1.15 8.52
CA ALA A 78 17.39 -0.09 8.65
C ALA A 78 15.98 0.10 8.10
N GLN A 79 15.37 1.25 8.33
CA GLN A 79 14.05 1.56 7.79
C GLN A 79 14.09 1.65 6.27
N THR A 80 15.12 2.28 5.73
CA THR A 80 15.30 2.38 4.28
C THR A 80 15.40 1.00 3.64
N ARG A 81 16.16 0.08 4.25
CA ARG A 81 16.28 -1.29 3.75
C ARG A 81 14.96 -2.05 3.79
N ARG A 82 14.17 -1.86 4.85
CA ARG A 82 12.83 -2.47 4.94
C ARG A 82 11.91 -1.93 3.85
N ASP A 83 11.96 -0.62 3.60
CA ASP A 83 11.16 0.00 2.55
C ASP A 83 11.55 -0.52 1.18
N GLU A 84 12.85 -0.69 0.92
CA GLU A 84 13.35 -1.26 -0.33
C GLU A 84 12.88 -2.70 -0.52
N LEU A 85 12.91 -3.51 0.54
CA LEU A 85 12.41 -4.88 0.50
C LEU A 85 10.92 -4.92 0.18
N LYS A 86 10.15 -4.08 0.84
CA LYS A 86 8.70 -3.98 0.61
C LYS A 86 8.43 -3.58 -0.84
N ASN A 87 9.12 -2.57 -1.33
CA ASN A 87 8.98 -2.10 -2.71
C ASN A 87 9.31 -3.20 -3.71
N ALA A 88 10.42 -3.93 -3.49
CA ALA A 88 10.85 -4.99 -4.37
C ALA A 88 9.85 -6.16 -4.41
N ILE A 89 9.34 -6.54 -3.26
CA ILE A 89 8.34 -7.61 -3.16
C ILE A 89 7.07 -7.23 -3.92
N LEU A 90 6.54 -6.05 -3.66
CA LEU A 90 5.31 -5.61 -4.30
C LEU A 90 5.47 -5.45 -5.80
N ALA A 91 6.65 -4.99 -6.26
CA ALA A 91 6.93 -4.89 -7.69
C ALA A 91 6.90 -6.26 -8.38
N LYS A 92 7.38 -7.31 -7.72
CA LYS A 92 7.35 -8.67 -8.27
C LYS A 92 5.93 -9.16 -8.55
N TYR A 93 4.96 -8.66 -7.79
CA TYR A 93 3.55 -9.05 -7.94
C TYR A 93 2.73 -7.98 -8.66
N ASN A 94 3.38 -6.98 -9.24
CA ASN A 94 2.73 -5.89 -9.96
C ASN A 94 1.70 -5.14 -9.10
N PHE A 95 1.96 -5.04 -7.80
CA PHE A 95 1.08 -4.35 -6.88
C PHE A 95 1.60 -2.94 -6.64
N THR A 96 0.77 -1.94 -6.89
CA THR A 96 1.15 -0.53 -6.76
C THR A 96 1.12 -0.11 -5.29
N LEU A 97 2.23 0.49 -4.83
CA LEU A 97 2.32 1.08 -3.50
C LEU A 97 2.58 2.57 -3.64
N LEU A 98 1.70 3.37 -3.08
CA LEU A 98 1.83 4.82 -3.09
C LEU A 98 2.29 5.30 -1.72
N ARG A 99 3.42 6.01 -1.67
CA ARG A 99 3.95 6.58 -0.43
C ARG A 99 3.61 8.05 -0.36
N LEU A 100 2.96 8.43 0.74
CA LEU A 100 2.55 9.80 0.98
C LEU A 100 3.29 10.35 2.20
N ASN A 101 3.70 11.60 2.15
CA ASN A 101 4.38 12.22 3.28
C ASN A 101 3.40 12.59 4.40
N THR A 102 2.20 13.01 4.03
CA THR A 102 1.15 13.39 4.96
C THR A 102 -0.20 13.13 4.32
N THR A 103 -1.29 13.39 5.04
CA THR A 103 -2.66 13.32 4.52
C THR A 103 -3.18 14.68 4.08
N GLN A 104 -2.32 15.51 3.52
CA GLN A 104 -2.69 16.85 3.05
C GLN A 104 -3.44 16.79 1.72
N SER A 105 -4.11 17.90 1.38
CA SER A 105 -5.00 17.98 0.22
C SER A 105 -4.33 17.67 -1.12
N GLY A 106 -3.03 17.96 -1.27
CA GLY A 106 -2.29 17.62 -2.48
C GLY A 106 -2.19 16.12 -2.71
N GLU A 107 -2.29 15.33 -1.67
CA GLU A 107 -2.18 13.87 -1.75
C GLU A 107 -3.46 13.23 -2.29
N GLU A 108 -4.59 13.91 -2.17
CA GLU A 108 -5.86 13.42 -2.71
C GLU A 108 -5.78 13.18 -4.21
N LYS A 109 -5.20 14.13 -4.94
CA LYS A 109 -5.03 14.01 -6.39
C LYS A 109 -4.14 12.84 -6.75
N ARG A 110 -3.08 12.60 -5.98
CA ARG A 110 -2.18 11.48 -6.22
C ARG A 110 -2.89 10.16 -6.07
N ILE A 111 -3.72 10.02 -5.04
CA ILE A 111 -4.51 8.80 -4.82
C ILE A 111 -5.50 8.59 -5.96
N ILE A 112 -6.26 9.62 -6.31
CA ILE A 112 -7.27 9.53 -7.37
C ILE A 112 -6.62 9.21 -8.72
N ASN A 113 -5.54 9.92 -9.07
CA ASN A 113 -4.85 9.68 -10.32
C ASN A 113 -4.29 8.27 -10.42
N THR A 114 -3.75 7.75 -9.32
CA THR A 114 -3.22 6.40 -9.27
C THR A 114 -4.34 5.37 -9.42
N LEU A 115 -5.47 5.57 -8.73
CA LEU A 115 -6.63 4.69 -8.86
C LEU A 115 -7.18 4.66 -10.27
N GLU A 116 -7.26 5.82 -10.92
CA GLU A 116 -7.75 5.90 -12.29
C GLU A 116 -6.90 5.10 -13.25
N LYS A 117 -5.58 5.10 -13.06
CA LYS A 117 -4.66 4.31 -13.89
C LYS A 117 -4.82 2.81 -13.66
N ILE A 118 -5.15 2.40 -12.45
CA ILE A 118 -5.30 0.99 -12.11
C ILE A 118 -6.67 0.46 -12.55
N VAL A 119 -7.72 1.23 -12.31
CA VAL A 119 -9.11 0.80 -12.52
C VAL A 119 -9.56 1.03 -13.96
N PHE A 120 -9.01 2.01 -14.61
CA PHE A 120 -9.31 2.35 -16.00
C PHE A 120 -8.07 2.26 -16.87
#